data_b3e4facb47177b5b413dfa9c5c7a2997
#
_entry.id   b3e4facb47177b5b413dfa9c5c7a2997
#
_cell.length_a   1.000
_cell.length_b   1.000
_cell.length_c   1.000
_cell.angle_alpha   90.00
_cell.angle_beta   90.00
_cell.angle_gamma   90.00
#
_symmetry.space_group_name_H-M   'P 1'
#
loop_
_entity.id
_entity.type
_entity.pdbx_description
1 polymer ?
#
loop_
_entity_poly.entity_id
_entity_poly.type
_entity_poly.pdbx_seq_one_letter_code
_entity_poly.pdbx_strand_id
1 'polypeptide(L)'
;MAVTGTKVGRLDIRLVRGDTQRVGCRWLRHNRHTGQVTPADISAWAGTLELRSPDGGEQWYSQACGTMTDDGYAICEIPSWALTARKWDGRRSGQWKITAEHPRTHERRTLCWGYWTLSD
;
A
#
# COMPACT_ATOMS: atom_id res chain seq x y z
N MET A 1 -0.77 17.25 -18.67
CA MET A 1 -0.50 16.64 -18.24
C MET A 1 -0.75 15.55 -18.34
N ALA A 2 -0.48 15.12 -18.35
CA ALA A 2 -0.50 14.21 -18.39
C ALA A 2 -0.89 13.37 -17.82
N VAL A 3 -1.20 13.02 -17.77
CA VAL A 3 -1.51 12.23 -17.36
C VAL A 3 -1.32 11.30 -17.26
N THR A 4 -1.36 11.11 -16.95
CA THR A 4 -1.00 10.28 -16.58
C THR A 4 -1.37 9.12 -16.60
N GLY A 5 -1.79 8.51 -17.14
CA GLY A 5 -2.07 7.14 -17.23
C GLY A 5 -1.19 6.25 -16.41
N THR A 6 -1.00 6.61 -15.20
CA THR A 6 -0.24 5.78 -14.31
C THR A 6 -1.10 4.59 -13.94
N LYS A 7 -0.76 3.44 -14.46
CA LYS A 7 -1.38 2.22 -13.98
C LYS A 7 -0.94 1.99 -12.56
N VAL A 8 -1.90 2.02 -11.64
CA VAL A 8 -1.66 1.59 -10.28
C VAL A 8 -1.69 0.07 -10.25
N GLY A 9 -0.62 -0.54 -9.80
CA GLY A 9 -0.52 -2.00 -9.76
C GLY A 9 -1.53 -2.62 -8.81
N ARG A 10 -2.24 -3.64 -9.28
CA ARG A 10 -3.12 -4.45 -8.44
C ARG A 10 -2.38 -5.69 -7.98
N LEU A 11 -2.46 -5.95 -6.68
CA LEU A 11 -1.92 -7.17 -6.09
C LEU A 11 -2.88 -7.63 -4.99
N ASP A 12 -3.35 -8.85 -5.08
CA ASP A 12 -4.17 -9.44 -4.03
C ASP A 12 -3.26 -10.12 -3.02
N ILE A 13 -3.49 -9.88 -1.75
CA ILE A 13 -2.61 -10.34 -0.68
C ILE A 13 -3.35 -11.26 0.29
N ARG A 14 -2.59 -12.18 0.87
CA ARG A 14 -3.08 -13.09 1.91
C ARG A 14 -2.37 -12.77 3.20
N LEU A 15 -3.14 -12.46 4.22
CA LEU A 15 -2.64 -12.17 5.54
C LEU A 15 -2.94 -13.33 6.46
N VAL A 16 -2.06 -13.58 7.42
CA VAL A 16 -2.23 -14.63 8.42
C VAL A 16 -2.30 -13.96 9.79
N ARG A 17 -3.37 -14.26 10.50
CA ARG A 17 -3.62 -13.69 11.81
C ARG A 17 -2.56 -14.16 12.80
N GLY A 18 -1.95 -13.23 13.50
CA GLY A 18 -0.91 -13.54 14.48
C GLY A 18 0.51 -13.55 13.94
N ASP A 19 0.68 -13.39 12.63
CA ASP A 19 2.01 -13.30 12.03
C ASP A 19 2.43 -11.85 11.82
N THR A 20 3.72 -11.60 11.94
CA THR A 20 4.32 -10.35 11.45
C THR A 20 4.43 -10.44 9.94
N GLN A 21 3.87 -9.46 9.23
CA GLN A 21 3.80 -9.52 7.78
C GLN A 21 4.23 -8.20 7.17
N ARG A 22 4.82 -8.28 5.98
CA ARG A 22 5.21 -7.11 5.22
C ARG A 22 4.38 -7.01 3.97
N VAL A 23 3.83 -5.81 3.73
CA VAL A 23 3.06 -5.50 2.54
C VAL A 23 3.73 -4.32 1.87
N GLY A 24 4.03 -4.44 0.60
CA GLY A 24 4.72 -3.37 -0.08
C GLY A 24 4.53 -3.39 -1.57
N CYS A 25 5.04 -2.35 -2.19
CA CYS A 25 5.06 -2.21 -3.64
C CYS A 25 6.21 -1.30 -4.05
N ARG A 26 6.41 -1.19 -5.34
CA ARG A 26 7.48 -0.37 -5.91
C ARG A 26 6.90 0.60 -6.92
N TRP A 27 7.25 1.87 -6.81
CA TRP A 27 6.84 2.89 -7.77
C TRP A 27 7.93 3.04 -8.83
N LEU A 28 7.57 2.70 -10.07
CA LEU A 28 8.43 2.86 -11.24
C LEU A 28 7.84 3.91 -12.16
N ARG A 29 8.72 4.74 -12.72
CA ARG A 29 8.35 5.71 -13.72
C ARG A 29 8.72 5.18 -15.10
N HIS A 30 7.80 5.28 -16.04
CA HIS A 30 8.00 4.84 -17.40
C HIS A 30 8.09 6.06 -18.32
N ASN A 31 9.20 6.18 -19.04
CA ASN A 31 9.36 7.23 -20.03
C ASN A 31 8.83 6.73 -21.37
N ARG A 32 7.77 7.36 -21.83
CA ARG A 32 7.09 6.94 -23.07
C ARG A 32 7.93 7.14 -24.33
N HIS A 33 8.83 8.13 -24.31
CA HIS A 33 9.65 8.45 -25.48
C HIS A 33 10.81 7.49 -25.64
N THR A 34 11.43 7.08 -24.55
CA THR A 34 12.61 6.22 -24.59
C THR A 34 12.32 4.78 -24.24
N GLY A 35 11.14 4.48 -23.69
CA GLY A 35 10.82 3.16 -23.16
C GLY A 35 11.54 2.85 -21.85
N GLN A 36 12.33 3.77 -21.33
CA GLN A 36 13.09 3.55 -20.12
C GLN A 36 12.19 3.52 -18.88
N VAL A 37 12.45 2.56 -18.01
CA VAL A 37 11.78 2.42 -16.71
C VAL A 37 12.78 2.74 -15.63
N THR A 38 12.44 3.70 -14.76
CA THR A 38 13.31 4.10 -13.65
C THR A 38 12.52 4.13 -12.34
N PRO A 39 13.17 3.79 -11.20
CA PRO A 39 12.50 3.91 -9.91
C PRO A 39 12.22 5.38 -9.56
N ALA A 40 11.09 5.61 -8.91
CA ALA A 40 10.81 6.92 -8.33
C ALA A 40 11.46 7.01 -6.96
N ASP A 41 12.11 8.12 -6.68
CA ASP A 41 12.61 8.40 -5.33
C ASP A 41 11.45 8.86 -4.46
N ILE A 42 11.05 8.00 -3.52
CA ILE A 42 9.97 8.30 -2.58
C ILE A 42 10.46 8.37 -1.14
N SER A 43 11.76 8.50 -0.96
CA SER A 43 12.35 8.52 0.39
C SER A 43 11.88 9.69 1.24
N ALA A 44 11.46 10.80 0.62
CA ALA A 44 10.92 11.97 1.32
C ALA A 44 9.39 11.88 1.54
N TRP A 45 8.74 10.89 0.96
CA TRP A 45 7.28 10.75 1.04
C TRP A 45 6.87 9.95 2.28
N ALA A 46 5.68 10.23 2.79
CA ALA A 46 5.07 9.46 3.86
C ALA A 46 4.07 8.48 3.26
N GLY A 47 4.28 7.19 3.50
CA GLY A 47 3.40 6.14 2.99
C GLY A 47 2.48 5.61 4.08
N THR A 48 1.28 5.20 3.69
CA THR A 48 0.29 4.63 4.60
C THR A 48 -0.40 3.44 3.93
N LEU A 49 -0.42 2.32 4.65
CA LEU A 49 -1.21 1.15 4.29
C LEU A 49 -2.60 1.28 4.91
N GLU A 50 -3.63 1.00 4.15
CA GLU A 50 -5.00 0.89 4.66
C GLU A 50 -5.58 -0.47 4.31
N LEU A 51 -6.18 -1.13 5.31
CA LEU A 51 -7.05 -2.27 5.10
C LEU A 51 -8.49 -1.77 5.27
N ARG A 52 -9.31 -1.98 4.27
CA ARG A 52 -10.68 -1.47 4.23
C ARG A 52 -11.67 -2.61 4.10
N SER A 53 -12.93 -2.31 4.39
CA SER A 53 -14.05 -3.25 4.22
C SER A 53 -14.16 -3.73 2.77
N PRO A 54 -14.92 -4.82 2.51
CA PRO A 54 -15.06 -5.33 1.13
C PRO A 54 -15.60 -4.33 0.12
N ASP A 55 -16.48 -3.42 0.55
CA ASP A 55 -17.01 -2.37 -0.31
C ASP A 55 -16.09 -1.13 -0.38
N GLY A 56 -15.00 -1.13 0.40
CA GLY A 56 -14.08 -0.01 0.49
C GLY A 56 -14.57 1.17 1.30
N GLY A 57 -15.74 1.08 1.92
CA GLY A 57 -16.38 2.20 2.61
C GLY A 57 -15.82 2.51 3.99
N GLU A 58 -15.27 1.52 4.67
CA GLU A 58 -14.73 1.69 6.01
C GLU A 58 -13.25 1.37 6.06
N GLN A 59 -12.50 2.21 6.74
CA GLN A 59 -11.11 1.89 7.08
C GLN A 59 -11.09 1.06 8.35
N TRP A 60 -10.60 -0.16 8.25
CA TRP A 60 -10.53 -1.09 9.39
C TRP A 60 -9.16 -1.10 10.05
N TYR A 61 -8.11 -0.74 9.33
CA TYR A 61 -6.75 -0.71 9.83
C TYR A 61 -5.93 0.26 9.02
N SER A 62 -4.99 0.92 9.68
CA SER A 62 -4.06 1.84 9.05
C SER A 62 -2.70 1.69 9.69
N GLN A 63 -1.66 1.67 8.88
CA GLN A 63 -0.28 1.53 9.33
C GLN A 63 0.63 2.38 8.47
N ALA A 64 1.46 3.19 9.13
CA ALA A 64 2.48 3.94 8.41
C ALA A 64 3.52 3.00 7.81
N CYS A 65 3.94 3.28 6.58
CA CYS A 65 5.03 2.54 5.96
C CYS A 65 6.35 2.96 6.58
N GLY A 66 7.02 2.02 7.23
CA GLY A 66 8.30 2.26 7.88
C GLY A 66 9.47 2.37 6.91
N THR A 67 9.29 1.90 5.68
CA THR A 67 10.34 1.91 4.67
C THR A 67 9.83 2.59 3.41
N MET A 68 10.45 3.72 3.06
CA MET A 68 10.20 4.46 1.84
C MET A 68 11.55 4.76 1.23
N THR A 69 11.86 4.17 0.07
CA THR A 69 13.22 4.18 -0.44
C THR A 69 13.42 5.09 -1.64
N ASP A 70 14.68 5.39 -1.94
CA ASP A 70 15.04 6.20 -3.11
C ASP A 70 14.93 5.41 -4.42
N ASP A 71 14.80 4.10 -4.35
CA ASP A 71 14.57 3.24 -5.50
C ASP A 71 13.12 2.76 -5.64
N GLY A 72 12.19 3.44 -4.96
CA GLY A 72 10.76 3.32 -5.20
C GLY A 72 9.98 2.37 -4.32
N TYR A 73 10.60 1.73 -3.35
CA TYR A 73 9.90 0.79 -2.48
C TYR A 73 9.17 1.49 -1.34
N ALA A 74 7.90 1.13 -1.18
CA ALA A 74 7.09 1.47 -0.01
C ALA A 74 6.73 0.16 0.67
N ILE A 75 7.17 -0.02 1.92
CA ILE A 75 6.97 -1.27 2.64
C ILE A 75 6.40 -0.97 4.02
N CYS A 76 5.29 -1.62 4.32
CA CYS A 76 4.63 -1.58 5.61
C CYS A 76 4.81 -2.90 6.33
N GLU A 77 5.12 -2.85 7.61
CA GLU A 77 5.13 -4.04 8.46
C GLU A 77 3.89 -4.04 9.34
N ILE A 78 3.08 -5.10 9.21
CA ILE A 78 1.92 -5.31 10.08
C ILE A 78 2.40 -6.15 11.26
N PRO A 79 2.35 -5.59 12.50
CA PRO A 79 2.81 -6.34 13.68
C PRO A 79 1.94 -7.58 13.94
N SER A 80 2.52 -8.58 14.57
CA SER A 80 1.84 -9.85 14.83
C SER A 80 0.57 -9.70 15.66
N TRP A 81 0.47 -8.65 16.47
CA TRP A 81 -0.69 -8.41 17.35
C TRP A 81 -1.78 -7.57 16.70
N ALA A 82 -1.54 -7.00 15.53
CA ALA A 82 -2.41 -5.96 14.95
C ALA A 82 -3.81 -6.46 14.57
N LEU A 83 -3.93 -7.71 14.14
CA LEU A 83 -5.19 -8.25 13.63
C LEU A 83 -5.75 -9.35 14.55
N THR A 84 -5.34 -9.37 15.81
CA THR A 84 -5.73 -10.43 16.75
C THR A 84 -6.93 -10.09 17.62
N ALA A 85 -7.37 -8.84 17.63
CA ALA A 85 -8.51 -8.42 18.43
C ALA A 85 -9.80 -9.11 17.93
N ARG A 86 -10.76 -9.27 18.84
CA ARG A 86 -12.01 -9.95 18.58
C ARG A 86 -12.80 -9.39 17.40
N LYS A 87 -12.71 -8.08 17.19
CA LYS A 87 -13.39 -7.44 16.04
C LYS A 87 -12.95 -8.01 14.70
N TRP A 88 -11.79 -8.64 14.63
CA TRP A 88 -11.28 -9.23 13.39
C TRP A 88 -11.83 -10.63 13.12
N ASP A 89 -12.59 -11.22 14.06
CA ASP A 89 -13.20 -12.54 13.86
C ASP A 89 -14.11 -12.56 12.63
N GLY A 90 -14.83 -11.46 12.39
CA GLY A 90 -15.73 -11.31 11.23
C GLY A 90 -15.12 -10.53 10.07
N ARG A 91 -13.87 -10.12 10.15
CA ARG A 91 -13.21 -9.31 9.13
C ARG A 91 -12.19 -10.16 8.40
N ARG A 92 -12.63 -10.85 7.35
CA ARG A 92 -11.81 -11.86 6.68
C ARG A 92 -11.39 -11.49 5.28
N SER A 93 -11.95 -10.44 4.73
CA SER A 93 -11.60 -9.96 3.40
C SER A 93 -11.94 -8.50 3.24
N GLY A 94 -11.35 -7.85 2.26
CA GLY A 94 -11.62 -6.47 1.96
C GLY A 94 -10.70 -5.94 0.89
N GLN A 95 -10.60 -4.63 0.84
CA GLN A 95 -9.71 -3.92 -0.08
C GLN A 95 -8.53 -3.35 0.69
N TRP A 96 -7.39 -3.21 0.02
CA TRP A 96 -6.21 -2.58 0.61
C TRP A 96 -5.59 -1.64 -0.40
N LYS A 97 -4.87 -0.65 0.12
CA LYS A 97 -4.07 0.24 -0.72
C LYS A 97 -2.91 0.81 0.08
N ILE A 98 -1.85 1.21 -0.61
CA ILE A 98 -0.79 2.04 -0.08
C ILE A 98 -0.84 3.37 -0.81
N THR A 99 -0.96 4.45 -0.05
CA THR A 99 -0.90 5.82 -0.56
C THR A 99 0.35 6.49 -0.04
N ALA A 100 0.90 7.40 -0.81
CA ALA A 100 2.04 8.21 -0.41
C ALA A 100 1.69 9.68 -0.54
N GLU A 101 2.17 10.48 0.39
CA GLU A 101 1.96 11.92 0.37
C GLU A 101 3.30 12.62 0.52
N HIS A 102 3.53 13.62 -0.33
CA HIS A 102 4.73 14.45 -0.24
C HIS A 102 4.54 15.48 0.86
N PRO A 103 5.48 15.60 1.84
CA PRO A 103 5.27 16.45 3.01
C PRO A 103 5.24 17.95 2.70
N ARG A 104 5.87 18.38 1.62
CA ARG A 104 5.90 19.80 1.27
C ARG A 104 4.80 20.22 0.31
N THR A 105 4.57 19.42 -0.73
CA THR A 105 3.60 19.76 -1.78
C THR A 105 2.21 19.23 -1.49
N HIS A 106 2.08 18.30 -0.54
CA HIS A 106 0.84 17.56 -0.23
C HIS A 106 0.30 16.78 -1.42
N GLU A 107 1.13 16.53 -2.41
CA GLU A 107 0.77 15.64 -3.52
C GLU A 107 0.55 14.23 -2.97
N ARG A 108 -0.57 13.63 -3.36
CA ARG A 108 -0.94 12.26 -2.93
C ARG A 108 -1.01 11.34 -4.13
N ARG A 109 -0.49 10.14 -3.95
CA ARG A 109 -0.51 9.10 -4.97
C ARG A 109 -0.88 7.78 -4.36
N THR A 110 -1.77 7.04 -5.01
CA THR A 110 -2.00 5.64 -4.69
C THR A 110 -0.93 4.85 -5.43
N LEU A 111 -0.08 4.14 -4.69
CA LEU A 111 1.03 3.40 -5.26
C LEU A 111 0.62 2.00 -5.71
N CYS A 112 -0.27 1.37 -4.95
CA CYS A 112 -0.77 0.03 -5.25
C CYS A 112 -2.07 -0.22 -4.50
N TRP A 113 -2.81 -1.22 -4.94
CA TRP A 113 -4.10 -1.58 -4.36
C TRP A 113 -4.41 -3.04 -4.68
N GLY A 114 -5.42 -3.56 -4.04
CA GLY A 114 -5.90 -4.91 -4.32
C GLY A 114 -6.90 -5.36 -3.28
N TYR A 115 -7.07 -6.66 -3.18
CA TYR A 115 -7.94 -7.27 -2.17
C TYR A 115 -7.08 -8.04 -1.19
N TRP A 116 -7.53 -8.08 0.05
CA TRP A 116 -6.86 -8.86 1.10
C TRP A 116 -7.80 -9.92 1.64
N THR A 117 -7.21 -11.02 2.06
CA THR A 117 -7.90 -12.06 2.84
C THR A 117 -7.11 -12.31 4.11
N LEU A 118 -7.81 -12.65 5.18
CA LEU A 118 -7.20 -12.94 6.48
C LEU A 118 -7.60 -14.35 6.91
N SER A 119 -6.60 -15.19 7.12
CA SER A 119 -6.78 -16.54 7.66
C SER A 119 -6.16 -16.64 9.05
N ASP A 120 -6.56 -17.65 9.79
CA ASP A 120 -5.94 -17.94 11.09
C ASP A 120 -4.62 -18.65 10.94
#